data_3dff4bd6e5e4520dc20b5ec215a5cabe
#
_entry.id   3dff4bd6e5e4520dc20b5ec215a5cabe
#
_cell.length_a   1.000
_cell.length_b   1.000
_cell.length_c   1.000
_cell.angle_alpha   90.00
_cell.angle_beta   90.00
_cell.angle_gamma   90.00
#
_symmetry.space_group_name_H-M   'P 1'
#
loop_
_entity.id
_entity.type
_entity.pdbx_description
1 polymer ?
#
loop_
_entity_poly.entity_id
_entity_poly.type
_entity_poly.pdbx_seq_one_letter_code
_entity_poly.pdbx_strand_id
1 'polypeptide(L)'
;AVYLGYAAYSARAGAGNFDEQQLRDAVRFAHLHHVRVHVTVNTLIKDGELAGVVDVLRLLSEIRVDAVLVQDLGVLRMVRRCFPDLPIHASTQMAIHNATGVRFCRNQGMTRAVLARECSAAEIALAAKEDIEIEVFGHGAQCVAVSGECLFSSVVGGRSGNRGRCAQPCRLL
;
A
#
# COMPACT_ATOMS: atom_id res chain seq x y z
N ALA A 1 10.65 1.04 -10.83
CA ALA A 1 10.20 1.54 -9.53
C ALA A 1 10.59 0.59 -8.42
N VAL A 2 10.69 1.11 -7.21
CA VAL A 2 10.91 0.31 -5.99
C VAL A 2 9.83 0.63 -4.95
N TYR A 3 9.52 -0.35 -4.10
CA TYR A 3 8.61 -0.18 -2.96
C TYR A 3 9.42 -0.11 -1.68
N LEU A 4 9.19 0.93 -0.90
CA LEU A 4 9.84 1.13 0.40
C LEU A 4 8.80 1.19 1.52
N GLY A 5 9.19 0.71 2.72
CA GLY A 5 8.42 0.88 3.95
C GLY A 5 9.06 1.93 4.84
N TYR A 6 8.26 2.86 5.34
CA TYR A 6 8.66 3.72 6.45
C TYR A 6 8.42 3.00 7.78
N ALA A 7 9.08 3.42 8.85
CA ALA A 7 9.00 2.80 10.17
C ALA A 7 7.57 2.71 10.75
N ALA A 8 6.64 3.52 10.24
CA ALA A 8 5.24 3.54 10.65
C ALA A 8 4.29 3.25 9.48
N TYR A 9 3.12 2.69 9.79
CA TYR A 9 1.97 2.49 8.88
C TYR A 9 2.23 1.62 7.65
N SER A 10 3.31 0.84 7.63
CA SER A 10 3.60 -0.13 6.59
C SER A 10 3.01 -1.51 6.93
N ALA A 11 2.49 -2.21 5.93
CA ALA A 11 1.99 -3.59 6.06
C ALA A 11 3.07 -4.60 6.47
N ARG A 12 4.33 -4.21 6.49
CA ARG A 12 5.48 -5.00 6.97
C ARG A 12 6.19 -4.27 8.10
N ALA A 13 5.46 -3.89 9.15
CA ALA A 13 6.01 -3.14 10.29
C ALA A 13 7.20 -3.86 10.99
N GLY A 14 7.30 -5.18 10.89
CA GLY A 14 8.41 -5.97 11.46
C GLY A 14 9.62 -6.12 10.53
N ALA A 15 9.62 -5.52 9.35
CA ALA A 15 10.78 -5.51 8.46
C ALA A 15 11.78 -4.40 8.87
N GLY A 16 13.00 -4.43 8.33
CA GLY A 16 13.96 -3.34 8.46
C GLY A 16 13.51 -2.12 7.64
N ASN A 17 12.47 -1.44 8.12
CA ASN A 17 11.94 -0.26 7.46
C ASN A 17 12.88 0.94 7.67
N PHE A 18 12.77 1.90 6.77
CA PHE A 18 13.56 3.13 6.80
C PHE A 18 13.09 4.08 7.91
N ASP A 19 14.02 4.69 8.63
CA ASP A 19 13.76 5.91 9.39
C ASP A 19 13.66 7.14 8.43
N GLU A 20 13.42 8.32 8.99
CA GLU A 20 13.24 9.52 8.18
C GLU A 20 14.47 9.85 7.34
N GLN A 21 15.67 9.85 7.95
CA GLN A 21 16.91 10.21 7.25
C GLN A 21 17.25 9.16 6.19
N GLN A 22 17.14 7.90 6.52
CA GLN A 22 17.36 6.79 5.58
C GLN A 22 16.39 6.87 4.39
N LEU A 23 15.11 7.23 4.64
CA LEU A 23 14.13 7.35 3.57
C LEU A 23 14.44 8.53 2.65
N ARG A 24 14.84 9.68 3.20
CA ARG A 24 15.29 10.86 2.43
C ARG A 24 16.46 10.50 1.52
N ASP A 25 17.45 9.80 2.05
CA ASP A 25 18.63 9.39 1.31
C ASP A 25 18.30 8.35 0.24
N ALA A 26 17.43 7.37 0.56
CA ALA A 26 17.00 6.34 -0.38
C ALA A 26 16.20 6.92 -1.56
N VAL A 27 15.28 7.87 -1.30
CA VAL A 27 14.52 8.55 -2.36
C VAL A 27 15.45 9.35 -3.25
N ARG A 28 16.35 10.15 -2.66
CA ARG A 28 17.34 10.92 -3.42
C ARG A 28 18.23 10.02 -4.29
N PHE A 29 18.73 8.93 -3.72
CA PHE A 29 19.57 7.96 -4.44
C PHE A 29 18.80 7.33 -5.61
N ALA A 30 17.56 6.86 -5.38
CA ALA A 30 16.73 6.27 -6.41
C ALA A 30 16.47 7.25 -7.56
N HIS A 31 16.11 8.50 -7.24
CA HIS A 31 15.84 9.53 -8.24
C HIS A 31 17.07 9.88 -9.08
N LEU A 32 18.27 9.91 -8.49
CA LEU A 32 19.53 10.08 -9.23
C LEU A 32 19.77 8.97 -10.26
N HIS A 33 19.19 7.79 -10.04
CA HIS A 33 19.24 6.65 -10.95
C HIS A 33 17.96 6.48 -11.79
N HIS A 34 17.10 7.50 -11.87
CA HIS A 34 15.82 7.47 -12.59
C HIS A 34 14.88 6.34 -12.14
N VAL A 35 14.95 5.94 -10.88
CA VAL A 35 14.09 4.92 -10.27
C VAL A 35 13.01 5.59 -9.46
N ARG A 36 11.74 5.32 -9.78
CA ARG A 36 10.58 5.79 -9.01
C ARG A 36 10.51 5.08 -7.66
N VAL A 37 10.10 5.83 -6.64
CA VAL A 37 9.94 5.31 -5.27
C VAL A 37 8.47 5.39 -4.86
N HIS A 38 7.90 4.25 -4.51
CA HIS A 38 6.55 4.14 -3.98
C HIS A 38 6.63 3.75 -2.49
N VAL A 39 6.00 4.51 -1.61
CA VAL A 39 6.06 4.27 -0.16
C VAL A 39 4.75 3.72 0.36
N THR A 40 4.84 2.67 1.18
CA THR A 40 3.67 2.01 1.74
C THR A 40 3.15 2.73 2.98
N VAL A 41 1.88 3.18 2.92
CA VAL A 41 1.05 3.67 4.03
C VAL A 41 -0.23 2.84 4.02
N ASN A 42 -0.07 1.53 4.08
CA ASN A 42 -1.10 0.55 3.71
C ASN A 42 -1.52 -0.36 4.86
N THR A 43 -1.65 0.22 6.03
CA THR A 43 -2.30 -0.40 7.19
C THR A 43 -3.64 0.28 7.49
N LEU A 44 -4.54 -0.39 8.20
CA LEU A 44 -5.73 0.23 8.76
C LEU A 44 -5.34 1.17 9.91
N ILE A 45 -5.98 2.32 9.98
CA ILE A 45 -5.62 3.41 10.90
C ILE A 45 -6.74 3.64 11.91
N LYS A 46 -6.39 3.84 13.19
CA LYS A 46 -7.32 4.25 14.23
C LYS A 46 -7.37 5.77 14.34
N ASP A 47 -8.49 6.31 14.81
CA ASP A 47 -8.68 7.76 14.96
C ASP A 47 -7.53 8.46 15.70
N GLY A 48 -7.05 7.85 16.79
CA GLY A 48 -5.92 8.39 17.56
C GLY A 48 -4.55 8.40 16.84
N GLU A 49 -4.46 7.76 15.67
CA GLU A 49 -3.22 7.68 14.87
C GLU A 49 -3.23 8.67 13.69
N LEU A 50 -4.37 9.30 13.39
CA LEU A 50 -4.54 10.17 12.23
C LEU A 50 -3.53 11.33 12.20
N ALA A 51 -3.23 11.93 13.35
CA ALA A 51 -2.22 12.99 13.43
C ALA A 51 -0.84 12.52 12.96
N GLY A 52 -0.40 11.34 13.45
CA GLY A 52 0.87 10.76 13.01
C GLY A 52 0.90 10.38 11.53
N VAL A 53 -0.25 9.98 10.96
CA VAL A 53 -0.36 9.73 9.51
C VAL A 53 -0.15 11.02 8.72
N VAL A 54 -0.71 12.15 9.19
CA VAL A 54 -0.50 13.47 8.54
C VAL A 54 0.99 13.83 8.51
N ASP A 55 1.70 13.60 9.61
CA ASP A 55 3.14 13.90 9.68
C ASP A 55 3.95 13.04 8.70
N VAL A 56 3.62 11.75 8.61
CA VAL A 56 4.25 10.87 7.61
C VAL A 56 3.92 11.33 6.18
N LEU A 57 2.67 11.63 5.86
CA LEU A 57 2.28 12.10 4.52
C LEU A 57 2.95 13.42 4.16
N ARG A 58 3.14 14.33 5.13
CA ARG A 58 3.89 15.58 4.95
C ARG A 58 5.34 15.28 4.56
N LEU A 59 6.02 14.42 5.33
CA LEU A 59 7.37 13.96 4.99
C LEU A 59 7.44 13.40 3.58
N LEU A 60 6.54 12.47 3.21
CA LEU A 60 6.54 11.84 1.90
C LEU A 60 6.31 12.84 0.76
N SER A 61 5.45 13.82 0.97
CA SER A 61 5.22 14.92 0.04
C SER A 61 6.45 15.83 -0.10
N GLU A 62 7.10 16.19 1.02
CA GLU A 62 8.31 17.02 1.02
C GLU A 62 9.48 16.37 0.26
N ILE A 63 9.71 15.08 0.49
CA ILE A 63 10.78 14.33 -0.20
C ILE A 63 10.40 13.88 -1.61
N ARG A 64 9.18 14.20 -2.05
CA ARG A 64 8.66 13.97 -3.40
C ARG A 64 8.71 12.50 -3.82
N VAL A 65 8.18 11.60 -2.98
CA VAL A 65 7.98 10.21 -3.40
C VAL A 65 7.03 10.16 -4.60
N ASP A 66 7.20 9.19 -5.48
CA ASP A 66 6.42 9.11 -6.73
C ASP A 66 5.00 8.59 -6.52
N ALA A 67 4.74 7.89 -5.43
CA ALA A 67 3.39 7.53 -4.99
C ALA A 67 3.37 7.01 -3.55
N VAL A 68 2.18 7.03 -2.95
CA VAL A 68 1.87 6.30 -1.71
C VAL A 68 0.89 5.17 -1.98
N LEU A 69 1.14 4.00 -1.38
CA LEU A 69 0.19 2.88 -1.40
C LEU A 69 -0.72 2.97 -0.20
N VAL A 70 -2.02 2.99 -0.43
CA VAL A 70 -3.02 3.18 0.62
C VAL A 70 -3.99 2.00 0.66
N GLN A 71 -4.39 1.59 1.87
CA GLN A 71 -5.46 0.63 2.14
C GLN A 71 -6.66 1.32 2.78
N ASP A 72 -6.43 2.19 3.74
CA ASP A 72 -7.44 2.83 4.57
C ASP A 72 -8.16 3.96 3.82
N LEU A 73 -9.49 3.93 3.82
CA LEU A 73 -10.31 4.94 3.12
C LEU A 73 -10.22 6.34 3.75
N GLY A 74 -9.99 6.41 5.07
CA GLY A 74 -9.76 7.67 5.78
C GLY A 74 -8.44 8.31 5.34
N VAL A 75 -7.37 7.48 5.23
CA VAL A 75 -6.07 7.93 4.70
C VAL A 75 -6.19 8.36 3.25
N LEU A 76 -6.90 7.60 2.41
CA LEU A 76 -7.17 8.00 1.03
C LEU A 76 -7.80 9.39 0.96
N ARG A 77 -8.87 9.62 1.73
CA ARG A 77 -9.54 10.92 1.79
C ARG A 77 -8.60 12.03 2.28
N MET A 78 -7.75 11.74 3.26
CA MET A 78 -6.78 12.68 3.81
C MET A 78 -5.75 13.09 2.76
N VAL A 79 -5.14 12.13 2.04
CA VAL A 79 -4.19 12.43 0.95
C VAL A 79 -4.86 13.30 -0.10
N ARG A 80 -6.05 12.93 -0.55
CA ARG A 80 -6.80 13.70 -1.57
C ARG A 80 -7.07 15.15 -1.17
N ARG A 81 -7.32 15.43 0.11
CA ARG A 81 -7.66 16.77 0.60
C ARG A 81 -6.45 17.62 0.98
N CYS A 82 -5.43 16.99 1.56
CA CYS A 82 -4.31 17.70 2.17
C CYS A 82 -3.03 17.65 1.32
N PHE A 83 -2.93 16.65 0.43
CA PHE A 83 -1.74 16.42 -0.41
C PHE A 83 -2.18 16.08 -1.85
N PRO A 84 -2.88 16.97 -2.57
CA PRO A 84 -3.51 16.67 -3.86
C PRO A 84 -2.50 16.29 -4.95
N ASP A 85 -1.25 16.74 -4.83
CA ASP A 85 -0.17 16.45 -5.78
C ASP A 85 0.55 15.12 -5.50
N LEU A 86 0.24 14.45 -4.38
CA LEU A 86 0.84 13.17 -4.03
C LEU A 86 0.06 12.02 -4.69
N PRO A 87 0.64 11.29 -5.67
CA PRO A 87 -0.05 10.20 -6.35
C PRO A 87 -0.41 9.07 -5.39
N ILE A 88 -1.59 8.47 -5.59
CA ILE A 88 -2.11 7.41 -4.73
C ILE A 88 -2.27 6.14 -5.53
N HIS A 89 -1.72 5.05 -5.03
CA HIS A 89 -1.95 3.70 -5.52
C HIS A 89 -2.83 2.92 -4.53
N ALA A 90 -3.84 2.24 -5.03
CA ALA A 90 -4.60 1.29 -4.22
C ALA A 90 -3.70 0.11 -3.87
N SER A 91 -3.51 -0.17 -2.57
CA SER A 91 -2.77 -1.35 -2.13
C SER A 91 -3.55 -2.63 -2.46
N THR A 92 -2.85 -3.75 -2.69
CA THR A 92 -3.48 -5.07 -2.80
C THR A 92 -4.35 -5.41 -1.58
N GLN A 93 -4.06 -4.81 -0.44
CA GLN A 93 -4.85 -4.99 0.80
C GLN A 93 -6.23 -4.30 0.76
N MET A 94 -6.52 -3.50 -0.26
CA MET A 94 -7.88 -3.01 -0.54
C MET A 94 -8.76 -4.06 -1.20
N ALA A 95 -8.23 -5.25 -1.50
CA ALA A 95 -8.95 -6.38 -2.07
C ALA A 95 -9.71 -6.04 -3.37
N ILE A 96 -9.08 -5.31 -4.28
CA ILE A 96 -9.68 -4.93 -5.57
C ILE A 96 -9.64 -6.14 -6.51
N HIS A 97 -10.80 -6.75 -6.77
CA HIS A 97 -10.92 -8.01 -7.53
C HIS A 97 -11.49 -7.84 -8.95
N ASN A 98 -12.09 -6.71 -9.29
CA ASN A 98 -12.85 -6.58 -10.53
C ASN A 98 -12.80 -5.16 -11.11
N ALA A 99 -13.24 -5.01 -12.35
CA ALA A 99 -13.26 -3.73 -13.06
C ALA A 99 -14.09 -2.65 -12.34
N THR A 100 -15.16 -3.00 -11.63
CA THR A 100 -15.96 -2.03 -10.86
C THR A 100 -15.18 -1.47 -9.68
N GLY A 101 -14.40 -2.32 -8.97
CA GLY A 101 -13.48 -1.88 -7.92
C GLY A 101 -12.36 -0.99 -8.47
N VAL A 102 -11.83 -1.33 -9.63
CA VAL A 102 -10.83 -0.50 -10.34
C VAL A 102 -11.42 0.86 -10.71
N ARG A 103 -12.65 0.88 -11.25
CA ARG A 103 -13.37 2.12 -11.56
C ARG A 103 -13.64 2.97 -10.31
N PHE A 104 -13.93 2.33 -9.17
CA PHE A 104 -14.02 3.04 -7.90
C PHE A 104 -12.69 3.72 -7.56
N CYS A 105 -11.56 3.01 -7.65
CA CYS A 105 -10.23 3.60 -7.39
C CYS A 105 -9.97 4.82 -8.29
N ARG A 106 -10.22 4.70 -9.59
CA ARG A 106 -10.11 5.82 -10.53
C ARG A 106 -10.99 7.00 -10.12
N ASN A 107 -12.25 6.77 -9.78
CA ASN A 107 -13.18 7.82 -9.38
C ASN A 107 -12.79 8.51 -8.07
N GLN A 108 -12.04 7.79 -7.21
CA GLN A 108 -11.42 8.38 -6.02
C GLN A 108 -10.09 9.11 -6.35
N GLY A 109 -9.69 9.17 -7.62
CA GLY A 109 -8.48 9.84 -8.08
C GLY A 109 -7.17 9.12 -7.75
N MET A 110 -7.23 7.81 -7.57
CA MET A 110 -6.03 6.99 -7.55
C MET A 110 -5.47 6.84 -8.95
N THR A 111 -4.16 6.71 -9.07
CA THR A 111 -3.45 6.61 -10.36
C THR A 111 -3.10 5.17 -10.73
N ARG A 112 -3.15 4.26 -9.75
CA ARG A 112 -2.89 2.82 -9.96
C ARG A 112 -3.71 1.99 -8.99
N ALA A 113 -4.14 0.81 -9.44
CA ALA A 113 -4.72 -0.23 -8.59
C ALA A 113 -3.85 -1.49 -8.61
N VAL A 114 -3.36 -1.90 -7.45
CA VAL A 114 -2.73 -3.22 -7.28
C VAL A 114 -3.84 -4.22 -7.02
N LEU A 115 -4.10 -5.09 -7.99
CA LEU A 115 -5.19 -6.06 -7.90
C LEU A 115 -4.94 -7.10 -6.80
N ALA A 116 -6.02 -7.65 -6.29
CA ALA A 116 -5.98 -8.81 -5.42
C ALA A 116 -5.30 -9.99 -6.14
N ARG A 117 -4.56 -10.79 -5.38
CA ARG A 117 -3.76 -11.90 -5.91
C ARG A 117 -4.61 -13.04 -6.44
N GLU A 118 -5.88 -13.07 -6.08
CA GLU A 118 -6.87 -14.07 -6.42
C GLU A 118 -7.47 -13.86 -7.83
N CYS A 119 -7.16 -12.73 -8.49
CA CYS A 119 -7.69 -12.41 -9.81
C CYS A 119 -7.14 -13.36 -10.87
N SER A 120 -8.04 -13.91 -11.67
CA SER A 120 -7.71 -14.67 -12.88
C SER A 120 -7.23 -13.74 -14.02
N ALA A 121 -6.58 -14.31 -15.02
CA ALA A 121 -6.15 -13.58 -16.21
C ALA A 121 -7.32 -12.87 -16.94
N ALA A 122 -8.50 -13.50 -16.96
CA ALA A 122 -9.70 -12.90 -17.56
C ALA A 122 -10.19 -11.67 -16.78
N GLU A 123 -10.19 -11.72 -15.45
CA GLU A 123 -10.56 -10.60 -14.58
C GLU A 123 -9.54 -9.45 -14.69
N ILE A 124 -8.24 -9.78 -14.74
CA ILE A 124 -7.17 -8.80 -14.98
C ILE A 124 -7.38 -8.10 -16.33
N ALA A 125 -7.69 -8.87 -17.39
CA ALA A 125 -7.94 -8.31 -18.72
C ALA A 125 -9.18 -7.38 -18.76
N LEU A 126 -10.19 -7.65 -17.94
CA LEU A 126 -11.34 -6.76 -17.78
C LEU A 126 -10.97 -5.51 -17.00
N ALA A 127 -10.24 -5.66 -15.91
CA ALA A 127 -9.76 -4.55 -15.09
C ALA A 127 -8.84 -3.60 -15.88
N ALA A 128 -8.00 -4.15 -16.75
CA ALA A 128 -7.07 -3.38 -17.59
C ALA A 128 -7.75 -2.52 -18.67
N LYS A 129 -9.06 -2.66 -18.88
CA LYS A 129 -9.84 -1.77 -19.77
C LYS A 129 -10.27 -0.47 -19.10
N GLU A 130 -10.16 -0.37 -17.78
CA GLU A 130 -10.42 0.87 -17.07
C GLU A 130 -9.25 1.84 -17.25
N ASP A 131 -9.55 3.14 -17.31
CA ASP A 131 -8.56 4.19 -17.53
C ASP A 131 -7.79 4.52 -16.22
N ILE A 132 -6.98 3.57 -15.78
CA ILE A 132 -6.10 3.62 -14.61
C ILE A 132 -5.01 2.55 -14.74
N GLU A 133 -3.80 2.80 -14.24
CA GLU A 133 -2.76 1.78 -14.25
C GLU A 133 -3.13 0.57 -13.38
N ILE A 134 -2.88 -0.62 -13.90
CA ILE A 134 -3.10 -1.89 -13.19
C ILE A 134 -1.74 -2.52 -12.86
N GLU A 135 -1.62 -2.99 -11.63
CA GLU A 135 -0.47 -3.75 -11.16
C GLU A 135 -0.90 -5.11 -10.63
N VAL A 136 -0.14 -6.14 -10.95
CA VAL A 136 -0.37 -7.52 -10.49
C VAL A 136 0.92 -8.16 -10.02
N PHE A 137 0.81 -9.13 -9.11
CA PHE A 137 1.96 -9.93 -8.68
C PHE A 137 2.30 -10.99 -9.71
N GLY A 138 3.45 -10.85 -10.38
CA GLY A 138 3.95 -11.83 -11.36
C GLY A 138 4.80 -12.93 -10.71
N HIS A 139 5.60 -12.57 -9.70
CA HIS A 139 6.50 -13.51 -8.99
C HIS A 139 6.69 -13.07 -7.54
N GLY A 140 6.79 -14.04 -6.63
CA GLY A 140 7.09 -13.79 -5.23
C GLY A 140 6.34 -14.70 -4.26
N ALA A 141 6.63 -14.55 -2.97
CA ALA A 141 5.96 -15.30 -1.89
C ALA A 141 4.56 -14.72 -1.66
N GLN A 142 3.55 -15.37 -2.20
CA GLN A 142 2.17 -14.95 -2.03
C GLN A 142 1.61 -15.41 -0.67
N CYS A 143 0.73 -14.60 -0.10
CA CYS A 143 -0.05 -14.96 1.06
C CYS A 143 -1.14 -15.97 0.68
N VAL A 144 -1.41 -16.97 1.51
CA VAL A 144 -2.45 -17.96 1.27
C VAL A 144 -3.87 -17.41 1.49
N ALA A 145 -4.00 -16.35 2.26
CA ALA A 145 -5.29 -15.74 2.58
C ALA A 145 -5.75 -14.77 1.50
N VAL A 146 -7.05 -14.51 1.46
CA VAL A 146 -7.65 -13.45 0.63
C VAL A 146 -6.96 -12.12 0.94
N SER A 147 -6.67 -11.35 -0.10
CA SER A 147 -5.92 -10.10 -0.01
C SER A 147 -6.55 -9.13 0.99
N GLY A 148 -5.78 -8.77 2.03
CA GLY A 148 -6.20 -7.79 3.04
C GLY A 148 -7.15 -8.30 4.14
N GLU A 149 -7.63 -9.55 4.10
CA GLU A 149 -8.75 -9.99 4.95
C GLU A 149 -8.39 -11.09 5.97
N CYS A 150 -7.10 -11.33 6.21
CA CYS A 150 -6.68 -12.38 7.14
C CYS A 150 -6.68 -11.90 8.59
N LEU A 151 -7.41 -12.61 9.45
CA LEU A 151 -7.42 -12.42 10.90
C LEU A 151 -6.61 -13.48 11.68
N PHE A 152 -6.04 -14.49 11.00
CA PHE A 152 -5.43 -15.65 11.67
C PHE A 152 -4.34 -15.23 12.67
N SER A 153 -3.40 -14.40 12.27
CA SER A 153 -2.33 -13.92 13.16
C SER A 153 -2.86 -13.05 14.32
N SER A 154 -3.99 -12.37 14.13
CA SER A 154 -4.64 -11.61 15.20
C SER A 154 -5.26 -12.52 16.25
N VAL A 155 -5.95 -13.58 15.81
CA VAL A 155 -6.67 -14.52 16.69
C VAL A 155 -5.69 -15.39 17.47
N VAL A 156 -4.66 -15.96 16.80
CA VAL A 156 -3.74 -16.92 17.43
C VAL A 156 -2.68 -16.22 18.29
N GLY A 157 -2.21 -15.03 17.89
CA GLY A 157 -1.06 -14.40 18.53
C GLY A 157 -1.23 -12.91 18.86
N GLY A 158 -2.43 -12.33 18.74
CA GLY A 158 -2.68 -10.91 19.02
C GLY A 158 -1.97 -9.95 18.05
N ARG A 159 -1.42 -10.46 16.93
CA ARG A 159 -0.62 -9.69 15.96
C ARG A 159 -1.39 -9.50 14.66
N SER A 160 -2.00 -8.32 14.49
CA SER A 160 -2.82 -8.02 13.32
C SER A 160 -2.00 -7.92 12.03
N GLY A 161 -2.35 -8.75 11.03
CA GLY A 161 -1.81 -8.67 9.68
C GLY A 161 -2.18 -7.37 8.97
N ASN A 162 -3.41 -6.89 9.18
CA ASN A 162 -3.92 -5.64 8.60
C ASN A 162 -3.27 -4.39 9.21
N ARG A 163 -2.48 -4.57 10.27
CA ARG A 163 -1.69 -3.54 10.92
C ARG A 163 -0.17 -3.77 10.76
N GLY A 164 0.21 -4.55 9.76
CA GLY A 164 1.60 -4.83 9.42
C GLY A 164 2.35 -5.76 10.39
N ARG A 165 1.65 -6.44 11.32
CA ARG A 165 2.26 -7.24 12.39
C ARG A 165 2.04 -8.74 12.24
N CYS A 166 1.76 -9.22 11.02
CA CYS A 166 1.54 -10.64 10.77
C CYS A 166 2.74 -11.48 11.19
N ALA A 167 2.50 -12.47 12.08
CA ALA A 167 3.50 -13.42 12.53
C ALA A 167 3.68 -14.62 11.58
N GLN A 168 2.89 -14.68 10.50
CA GLN A 168 2.86 -15.79 9.54
C GLN A 168 2.58 -17.17 10.16
N PRO A 169 1.62 -17.31 11.10
CA PRO A 169 1.38 -18.60 11.78
C PRO A 169 0.95 -19.70 10.81
N CYS A 170 0.41 -19.34 9.64
CA CYS A 170 0.06 -20.30 8.57
C CYS A 170 1.28 -20.95 7.89
N ARG A 171 2.50 -20.50 8.18
CA ARG A 171 3.77 -21.04 7.63
C ARG A 171 4.62 -21.74 8.67
N LEU A 172 4.15 -21.80 9.91
CA LEU A 172 4.80 -22.58 10.96
C LEU A 172 4.39 -24.05 10.80
N LEU A 173 5.36 -24.95 10.94
CA LEU A 173 5.14 -26.41 11.02
C LEU A 173 4.68 -26.77 12.42
#